data_342ded89a216a7217c140139df13e766
#
_entry.id   342ded89a216a7217c140139df13e766
#
_cell.length_a   1.000
_cell.length_b   1.000
_cell.length_c   1.000
_cell.angle_alpha   90.00
_cell.angle_beta   90.00
_cell.angle_gamma   90.00
#
_symmetry.space_group_name_H-M   'P 1'
#
loop_
_entity.id
_entity.type
_entity.pdbx_description
1 polymer ?
#
loop_
_entity_poly.entity_id
_entity_poly.type
_entity_poly.pdbx_seq_one_letter_code
_entity_poly.pdbx_strand_id
1 'polypeptide(L)'
;MTESTEAFAPNPSAVVAYAEGLDDRLRDRLRIHRLRSGPRSLLNRLALGLVLVGPGLLVMLGDNDAGGVITYAQTGATYGLSLFIPLMIPLAFIAYLVQEMTIRLGAVTRRGHAEMIWKRYGKFWGAFSLIDLVAANVLTLMTEFIGVRVASEIFGVSYLVTIPLAFAFVTGVLVFLKYYTWERVALFIAAFNLVFLPLALLSHPNWAVIGQTFIGASGWEVPGGVLSGTFLILVSANFGTTIAPWQLFFQQSCVVDKGLLVKDIKASRRDLMLGVVGMAVVAISIIVLAGQYLHDLPNASSLDDDTVVHAIGTTVGQGAMIVFALGLLEAGLIAAIVVTASTAWAIGEALDVPRSVNVSPRRSIYFYAPAVCGTAIAAATLMLPNVPVGFLNLTVQVIATVFMPAAMLFLLMLLNDRELLGEHVNSRLRNALSIGVMVILIACNALYGISTVFPNAL
;
A
#
# COMPACT_ATOMS: atom_id res chain seq x y z
N MET A 1 -3.44 36.66 -17.24
CA MET A 1 -3.51 36.50 -15.76
C MET A 1 -4.91 36.15 -15.21
N THR A 2 -5.96 36.17 -16.03
CA THR A 2 -7.36 35.89 -15.63
C THR A 2 -7.83 34.47 -15.90
N GLU A 3 -7.19 33.71 -16.78
CA GLU A 3 -7.56 32.31 -17.05
C GLU A 3 -7.11 31.29 -15.99
N SER A 4 -6.07 31.59 -15.21
CA SER A 4 -5.55 30.66 -14.20
C SER A 4 -6.41 30.56 -12.94
N THR A 5 -7.24 31.56 -12.66
CA THR A 5 -8.13 31.56 -11.46
C THR A 5 -9.44 30.84 -11.71
N GLU A 6 -9.96 30.80 -12.93
CA GLU A 6 -11.19 30.07 -13.26
C GLU A 6 -10.98 28.54 -13.29
N ALA A 7 -9.78 28.06 -13.66
CA ALA A 7 -9.45 26.63 -13.66
C ALA A 7 -9.50 26.00 -12.25
N PHE A 8 -9.52 26.81 -11.19
CA PHE A 8 -9.56 26.36 -9.81
C PHE A 8 -10.92 26.59 -9.10
N ALA A 9 -11.93 27.12 -9.79
CA ALA A 9 -13.27 27.24 -9.23
C ALA A 9 -13.92 25.84 -9.08
N PRO A 10 -14.50 25.49 -7.92
CA PRO A 10 -15.17 24.21 -7.75
C PRO A 10 -16.42 24.14 -8.63
N ASN A 11 -16.65 22.98 -9.24
CA ASN A 11 -17.87 22.70 -9.99
C ASN A 11 -19.09 22.85 -9.05
N PRO A 12 -20.16 23.56 -9.46
CA PRO A 12 -21.36 23.78 -8.64
C PRO A 12 -22.02 22.48 -8.13
N SER A 13 -22.00 21.40 -8.91
CA SER A 13 -22.49 20.10 -8.46
C SER A 13 -21.59 19.46 -7.38
N ALA A 14 -20.29 19.69 -7.43
CA ALA A 14 -19.36 19.30 -6.39
C ALA A 14 -19.59 20.09 -5.09
N VAL A 15 -20.00 21.36 -5.17
CA VAL A 15 -20.32 22.20 -4.01
C VAL A 15 -21.55 21.69 -3.28
N VAL A 16 -22.60 21.24 -3.99
CA VAL A 16 -23.82 20.69 -3.37
C VAL A 16 -23.54 19.36 -2.68
N ALA A 17 -22.74 18.48 -3.30
CA ALA A 17 -22.36 17.21 -2.67
C ALA A 17 -21.34 17.40 -1.53
N TYR A 18 -20.49 18.44 -1.62
CA TYR A 18 -19.65 18.90 -0.51
C TYR A 18 -20.49 19.36 0.68
N ALA A 19 -21.64 20.01 0.44
CA ALA A 19 -22.51 20.49 1.51
C ALA A 19 -23.16 19.36 2.31
N GLU A 20 -23.43 18.20 1.70
CA GLU A 20 -24.04 17.04 2.40
C GLU A 20 -23.01 16.20 3.17
N GLY A 21 -21.78 16.03 2.63
CA GLY A 21 -20.65 15.48 3.39
C GLY A 21 -20.09 16.48 4.42
N LEU A 22 -20.47 17.76 4.33
CA LEU A 22 -20.01 18.83 5.20
C LEU A 22 -20.47 18.61 6.64
N ASP A 23 -21.67 18.07 6.86
CA ASP A 23 -22.22 17.83 8.21
C ASP A 23 -21.41 16.76 8.96
N ASP A 24 -21.04 15.67 8.31
CA ASP A 24 -20.21 14.63 8.90
C ASP A 24 -18.74 15.11 9.05
N ARG A 25 -18.20 15.82 8.07
CA ARG A 25 -16.86 16.45 8.18
C ARG A 25 -16.81 17.56 9.24
N LEU A 26 -17.87 18.33 9.39
CA LEU A 26 -18.00 19.32 10.46
C LEU A 26 -18.09 18.66 11.84
N ARG A 27 -18.81 17.54 11.96
CA ARG A 27 -18.86 16.77 13.22
C ARG A 27 -17.48 16.23 13.60
N ASP A 28 -16.72 15.70 12.66
CA ASP A 28 -15.35 15.22 12.91
C ASP A 28 -14.40 16.36 13.25
N ARG A 29 -14.47 17.51 12.53
CA ARG A 29 -13.71 18.71 12.86
C ARG A 29 -14.09 19.29 14.22
N LEU A 30 -15.37 19.33 14.55
CA LEU A 30 -15.87 19.78 15.85
C LEU A 30 -15.45 18.84 16.97
N ARG A 31 -15.39 17.54 16.71
CA ARG A 31 -14.88 16.53 17.64
C ARG A 31 -13.38 16.73 17.90
N ILE A 32 -12.58 16.90 16.85
CA ILE A 32 -11.16 17.22 16.96
C ILE A 32 -10.96 18.52 17.71
N HIS A 33 -11.74 19.57 17.39
CA HIS A 33 -11.67 20.86 18.06
C HIS A 33 -12.05 20.76 19.55
N ARG A 34 -13.12 20.01 19.86
CA ARG A 34 -13.59 19.79 21.23
C ARG A 34 -12.57 19.01 22.08
N LEU A 35 -11.89 18.02 21.50
CA LEU A 35 -10.82 17.28 22.16
C LEU A 35 -9.55 18.13 22.36
N ARG A 36 -9.27 19.08 21.46
CA ARG A 36 -8.14 20.02 21.60
C ARG A 36 -8.37 21.12 22.63
N SER A 37 -9.60 21.64 22.71
CA SER A 37 -9.98 22.70 23.66
C SER A 37 -10.39 22.18 25.04
N GLY A 38 -10.57 20.88 25.19
CA GLY A 38 -10.91 20.21 26.44
C GLY A 38 -9.74 20.13 27.45
N PRO A 39 -10.03 19.70 28.69
CA PRO A 39 -9.02 19.58 29.73
C PRO A 39 -7.86 18.68 29.27
N ARG A 40 -6.63 19.05 29.64
CA ARG A 40 -5.38 18.33 29.28
C ARG A 40 -5.24 16.98 30.01
N SER A 41 -6.33 16.22 30.19
CA SER A 41 -6.29 14.89 30.75
C SER A 41 -5.61 13.88 29.82
N LEU A 42 -5.05 12.82 30.39
CA LEU A 42 -4.44 11.70 29.62
C LEU A 42 -5.46 11.10 28.64
N LEU A 43 -6.71 10.91 29.11
CA LEU A 43 -7.81 10.40 28.29
C LEU A 43 -8.12 11.27 27.08
N ASN A 44 -8.12 12.60 27.21
CA ASN A 44 -8.33 13.50 26.08
C ASN A 44 -7.15 13.51 25.11
N ARG A 45 -5.93 13.32 25.58
CA ARG A 45 -4.74 13.18 24.72
C ARG A 45 -4.77 11.86 23.94
N LEU A 46 -5.15 10.76 24.61
CA LEU A 46 -5.33 9.46 23.95
C LEU A 46 -6.48 9.48 22.95
N ALA A 47 -7.64 10.05 23.33
CA ALA A 47 -8.78 10.20 22.43
C ALA A 47 -8.46 11.06 21.21
N LEU A 48 -7.71 12.17 21.40
CA LEU A 48 -7.24 13.00 20.28
C LEU A 48 -6.23 12.23 19.41
N GLY A 49 -5.31 11.49 20.03
CA GLY A 49 -4.38 10.61 19.31
C GLY A 49 -5.13 9.62 18.43
N LEU A 50 -6.09 8.88 19.01
CA LEU A 50 -6.91 7.90 18.30
C LEU A 50 -7.76 8.48 17.15
N VAL A 51 -8.19 9.74 17.27
CA VAL A 51 -8.96 10.41 16.20
C VAL A 51 -8.04 10.94 15.09
N LEU A 52 -6.79 11.30 15.41
CA LEU A 52 -5.80 11.76 14.43
C LEU A 52 -5.04 10.62 13.76
N VAL A 53 -4.96 9.44 14.40
CA VAL A 53 -4.44 8.21 13.80
C VAL A 53 -5.38 7.79 12.67
N GLY A 54 -4.83 7.45 11.52
CA GLY A 54 -5.65 6.94 10.43
C GLY A 54 -4.92 6.83 9.10
N PRO A 55 -4.83 7.88 8.27
CA PRO A 55 -4.37 7.71 6.89
C PRO A 55 -2.97 7.12 6.75
N GLY A 56 -2.02 7.57 7.59
CA GLY A 56 -0.64 7.09 7.54
C GLY A 56 -0.49 5.67 8.05
N LEU A 57 -1.13 5.35 9.18
CA LEU A 57 -1.13 3.98 9.72
C LEU A 57 -1.83 3.03 8.76
N LEU A 58 -2.97 3.45 8.19
CA LEU A 58 -3.77 2.62 7.31
C LEU A 58 -3.07 2.31 5.99
N VAL A 59 -2.41 3.31 5.37
CA VAL A 59 -1.66 3.08 4.12
C VAL A 59 -0.50 2.12 4.34
N MET A 60 0.21 2.23 5.45
CA MET A 60 1.39 1.40 5.73
C MET A 60 1.06 -0.01 6.23
N LEU A 61 -0.03 -0.19 6.99
CA LEU A 61 -0.48 -1.53 7.34
C LEU A 61 -1.16 -2.23 6.16
N GLY A 62 -1.85 -1.48 5.28
CA GLY A 62 -2.38 -2.00 4.03
C GLY A 62 -1.30 -2.30 2.98
N ASP A 63 -0.08 -1.84 3.19
CA ASP A 63 1.11 -2.13 2.39
C ASP A 63 1.65 -3.56 2.60
N ASN A 64 1.43 -4.12 3.77
CA ASN A 64 1.62 -5.56 3.99
C ASN A 64 0.42 -6.32 3.40
N ASP A 65 0.23 -6.17 2.12
CA ASP A 65 -0.81 -6.80 1.33
C ASP A 65 -0.52 -8.31 1.12
N ALA A 66 -1.47 -9.06 0.56
CA ALA A 66 -1.29 -10.48 0.34
C ALA A 66 -0.10 -10.78 -0.58
N GLY A 67 0.08 -9.95 -1.62
CA GLY A 67 1.22 -10.05 -2.52
C GLY A 67 2.55 -9.83 -1.81
N GLY A 68 2.60 -8.86 -0.91
CA GLY A 68 3.76 -8.57 -0.07
C GLY A 68 4.09 -9.68 0.91
N VAL A 69 3.09 -10.19 1.64
CA VAL A 69 3.25 -11.32 2.57
C VAL A 69 3.91 -12.52 1.88
N ILE A 70 3.43 -12.87 0.69
CA ILE A 70 3.99 -13.98 -0.09
C ILE A 70 5.40 -13.63 -0.58
N THR A 71 5.62 -12.42 -1.10
CA THR A 71 6.94 -11.95 -1.55
C THR A 71 7.98 -11.99 -0.43
N TYR A 72 7.62 -11.56 0.78
CA TYR A 72 8.50 -11.62 1.95
C TYR A 72 8.79 -13.07 2.35
N ALA A 73 7.80 -13.96 2.30
CA ALA A 73 7.99 -15.37 2.59
C ALA A 73 8.87 -16.06 1.55
N GLN A 74 8.67 -15.79 0.26
CA GLN A 74 9.54 -16.30 -0.83
C GLN A 74 10.97 -15.75 -0.71
N THR A 75 11.12 -14.48 -0.32
CA THR A 75 12.43 -13.87 -0.08
C THR A 75 13.17 -14.57 1.06
N GLY A 76 12.49 -14.82 2.18
CA GLY A 76 13.04 -15.56 3.32
C GLY A 76 13.39 -17.01 2.93
N ALA A 77 12.49 -17.71 2.23
CA ALA A 77 12.75 -19.07 1.77
C ALA A 77 13.98 -19.13 0.85
N THR A 78 14.10 -18.21 -0.09
CA THR A 78 15.22 -18.21 -1.08
C THR A 78 16.55 -17.81 -0.47
N TYR A 79 16.59 -16.77 0.37
CA TYR A 79 17.84 -16.17 0.86
C TYR A 79 18.10 -16.39 2.35
N GLY A 80 17.19 -17.04 3.08
CA GLY A 80 17.35 -17.33 4.49
C GLY A 80 17.38 -16.07 5.36
N LEU A 81 18.07 -16.17 6.49
CA LEU A 81 18.34 -15.04 7.39
C LEU A 81 19.48 -14.19 6.82
N SER A 82 19.18 -13.35 5.85
CA SER A 82 20.13 -12.68 4.96
C SER A 82 20.00 -11.16 4.94
N LEU A 83 20.71 -10.54 3.97
CA LEU A 83 20.71 -9.10 3.73
C LEU A 83 19.31 -8.48 3.53
N PHE A 84 18.29 -9.27 3.18
CA PHE A 84 16.92 -8.75 3.01
C PHE A 84 16.31 -8.28 4.34
N ILE A 85 16.72 -8.84 5.49
CA ILE A 85 16.27 -8.36 6.80
C ILE A 85 16.70 -6.91 7.05
N PRO A 86 17.99 -6.53 7.01
CA PRO A 86 18.40 -5.14 7.14
C PRO A 86 17.94 -4.26 5.97
N LEU A 87 17.72 -4.80 4.77
CA LEU A 87 17.22 -4.05 3.61
C LEU A 87 15.82 -3.47 3.84
N MET A 88 15.00 -4.08 4.68
CA MET A 88 13.68 -3.53 5.02
C MET A 88 13.75 -2.17 5.72
N ILE A 89 14.87 -1.82 6.39
CA ILE A 89 15.00 -0.52 7.05
C ILE A 89 15.12 0.63 6.04
N PRO A 90 16.04 0.62 5.05
CA PRO A 90 16.05 1.65 4.02
C PRO A 90 14.76 1.66 3.17
N LEU A 91 14.12 0.52 2.91
CA LEU A 91 12.82 0.48 2.23
C LEU A 91 11.74 1.20 3.05
N ALA A 92 11.67 0.94 4.35
CA ALA A 92 10.77 1.63 5.27
C ALA A 92 11.03 3.15 5.30
N PHE A 93 12.31 3.57 5.28
CA PHE A 93 12.67 4.99 5.18
C PHE A 93 12.21 5.62 3.86
N ILE A 94 12.34 4.89 2.74
CA ILE A 94 11.85 5.33 1.43
C ILE A 94 10.33 5.48 1.45
N ALA A 95 9.60 4.50 1.99
CA ALA A 95 8.14 4.57 2.14
C ALA A 95 7.73 5.80 2.96
N TYR A 96 8.39 6.05 4.09
CA TYR A 96 8.15 7.25 4.89
C TYR A 96 8.41 8.54 4.11
N LEU A 97 9.52 8.63 3.39
CA LEU A 97 9.89 9.80 2.60
C LEU A 97 8.82 10.14 1.55
N VAL A 98 8.37 9.11 0.82
CA VAL A 98 7.41 9.27 -0.27
C VAL A 98 6.01 9.60 0.28
N GLN A 99 5.59 8.91 1.33
CA GLN A 99 4.27 9.14 1.92
C GLN A 99 4.18 10.48 2.69
N GLU A 100 5.27 10.97 3.28
CA GLU A 100 5.29 12.31 3.91
C GLU A 100 5.00 13.40 2.89
N MET A 101 5.46 13.23 1.66
CA MET A 101 5.23 14.18 0.59
C MET A 101 3.74 14.30 0.24
N THR A 102 3.00 13.19 0.21
CA THR A 102 1.55 13.20 -0.08
C THR A 102 0.73 13.82 1.04
N ILE A 103 1.12 13.59 2.32
CA ILE A 103 0.50 14.26 3.47
C ILE A 103 0.62 15.77 3.33
N ARG A 104 1.80 16.26 3.01
CA ARG A 104 2.08 17.69 2.89
C ARG A 104 1.33 18.30 1.71
N LEU A 105 1.37 17.64 0.55
CA LEU A 105 0.65 18.09 -0.63
C LEU A 105 -0.86 18.16 -0.37
N GLY A 106 -1.46 17.10 0.18
CA GLY A 106 -2.88 17.05 0.49
C GLY A 106 -3.32 18.08 1.56
N ALA A 107 -2.53 18.22 2.63
CA ALA A 107 -2.85 19.16 3.74
C ALA A 107 -2.77 20.64 3.31
N VAL A 108 -1.85 21.00 2.41
CA VAL A 108 -1.67 22.36 1.91
C VAL A 108 -2.69 22.69 0.83
N THR A 109 -2.79 21.84 -0.20
CA THR A 109 -3.63 22.11 -1.37
C THR A 109 -5.10 21.78 -1.16
N ARG A 110 -5.42 20.87 -0.23
CA ARG A 110 -6.77 20.31 0.02
C ARG A 110 -7.36 19.64 -1.23
N ARG A 111 -6.50 19.12 -2.08
CA ARG A 111 -6.84 18.46 -3.35
C ARG A 111 -6.18 17.11 -3.42
N GLY A 112 -6.83 16.18 -4.11
CA GLY A 112 -6.28 14.87 -4.36
C GLY A 112 -5.19 14.87 -5.42
N HIS A 113 -4.46 13.78 -5.50
CA HIS A 113 -3.29 13.67 -6.37
C HIS A 113 -3.66 13.70 -7.84
N ALA A 114 -4.68 12.94 -8.25
CA ALA A 114 -5.16 12.91 -9.64
C ALA A 114 -5.73 14.27 -10.07
N GLU A 115 -6.49 14.96 -9.19
CA GLU A 115 -6.99 16.31 -9.47
C GLU A 115 -5.85 17.29 -9.74
N MET A 116 -4.78 17.23 -8.92
CA MET A 116 -3.65 18.14 -9.05
C MET A 116 -2.90 17.93 -10.36
N ILE A 117 -2.65 16.67 -10.76
CA ILE A 117 -2.01 16.35 -12.03
C ILE A 117 -2.88 16.86 -13.19
N TRP A 118 -4.19 16.56 -13.16
CA TRP A 118 -5.12 16.94 -14.20
C TRP A 118 -5.21 18.45 -14.41
N LYS A 119 -5.30 19.21 -13.32
CA LYS A 119 -5.43 20.67 -13.37
C LYS A 119 -4.13 21.39 -13.66
N ARG A 120 -2.98 20.87 -13.22
CA ARG A 120 -1.68 21.55 -13.37
C ARG A 120 -0.99 21.20 -14.68
N TYR A 121 -1.08 19.95 -15.13
CA TYR A 121 -0.35 19.46 -16.31
C TYR A 121 -1.25 19.14 -17.51
N GLY A 122 -2.56 19.34 -17.35
CA GLY A 122 -3.54 19.18 -18.43
C GLY A 122 -4.06 17.76 -18.65
N LYS A 123 -5.02 17.64 -19.57
CA LYS A 123 -5.80 16.42 -19.77
C LYS A 123 -4.95 15.21 -20.20
N PHE A 124 -3.92 15.43 -21.01
CA PHE A 124 -3.06 14.34 -21.50
C PHE A 124 -2.32 13.66 -20.34
N TRP A 125 -1.61 14.44 -19.51
CA TRP A 125 -0.85 13.93 -18.39
C TRP A 125 -1.75 13.42 -17.27
N GLY A 126 -2.90 14.05 -17.06
CA GLY A 126 -3.91 13.57 -16.13
C GLY A 126 -4.48 12.22 -16.54
N ALA A 127 -4.81 12.03 -17.81
CA ALA A 127 -5.31 10.76 -18.34
C ALA A 127 -4.21 9.67 -18.30
N PHE A 128 -2.97 10.00 -18.67
CA PHE A 128 -1.83 9.09 -18.56
C PHE A 128 -1.65 8.58 -17.13
N SER A 129 -1.57 9.50 -16.15
CA SER A 129 -1.39 9.13 -14.74
C SER A 129 -2.57 8.35 -14.17
N LEU A 130 -3.80 8.63 -14.63
CA LEU A 130 -4.98 7.88 -14.20
C LEU A 130 -5.01 6.45 -14.76
N ILE A 131 -4.67 6.29 -16.04
CA ILE A 131 -4.60 4.96 -16.68
C ILE A 131 -3.50 4.12 -16.06
N ASP A 132 -2.32 4.71 -15.83
CA ASP A 132 -1.18 4.11 -15.13
C ASP A 132 -1.61 3.58 -13.76
N LEU A 133 -2.25 4.43 -12.95
CA LEU A 133 -2.75 4.06 -11.63
C LEU A 133 -3.82 2.96 -11.68
N VAL A 134 -4.84 3.11 -12.54
CA VAL A 134 -5.95 2.14 -12.61
C VAL A 134 -5.44 0.77 -13.06
N ALA A 135 -4.53 0.73 -14.03
CA ALA A 135 -3.90 -0.50 -14.47
C ALA A 135 -3.11 -1.17 -13.32
N ALA A 136 -2.26 -0.40 -12.62
CA ALA A 136 -1.53 -0.88 -11.46
C ALA A 136 -2.49 -1.41 -10.39
N ASN A 137 -3.55 -0.67 -10.06
CA ASN A 137 -4.50 -1.02 -9.02
C ASN A 137 -5.29 -2.30 -9.34
N VAL A 138 -5.69 -2.52 -10.60
CA VAL A 138 -6.36 -3.76 -11.00
C VAL A 138 -5.43 -4.96 -10.87
N LEU A 139 -4.16 -4.81 -11.25
CA LEU A 139 -3.15 -5.85 -11.08
C LEU A 139 -2.89 -6.13 -9.59
N THR A 140 -2.72 -5.09 -8.76
CA THR A 140 -2.58 -5.26 -7.31
C THR A 140 -3.81 -5.95 -6.71
N LEU A 141 -5.04 -5.56 -7.10
CA LEU A 141 -6.25 -6.26 -6.64
C LEU A 141 -6.26 -7.74 -6.99
N MET A 142 -5.63 -8.16 -8.10
CA MET A 142 -5.48 -9.59 -8.40
C MET A 142 -4.62 -10.28 -7.34
N THR A 143 -3.52 -9.67 -6.89
CA THR A 143 -2.68 -10.27 -5.83
C THR A 143 -3.40 -10.37 -4.50
N GLU A 144 -4.32 -9.44 -4.20
CA GLU A 144 -5.15 -9.51 -2.99
C GLU A 144 -6.12 -10.68 -3.03
N PHE A 145 -6.75 -10.93 -4.16
CA PHE A 145 -7.61 -12.10 -4.34
C PHE A 145 -6.82 -13.42 -4.44
N ILE A 146 -5.52 -13.41 -4.78
CA ILE A 146 -4.64 -14.57 -4.62
C ILE A 146 -4.58 -14.96 -3.13
N GLY A 147 -4.34 -13.99 -2.23
CA GLY A 147 -4.32 -14.26 -0.79
C GLY A 147 -5.63 -14.86 -0.27
N VAL A 148 -6.78 -14.36 -0.75
CA VAL A 148 -8.09 -14.94 -0.44
C VAL A 148 -8.19 -16.38 -0.95
N ARG A 149 -7.75 -16.65 -2.18
CA ARG A 149 -7.78 -17.98 -2.80
C ARG A 149 -6.92 -18.97 -2.04
N VAL A 150 -5.66 -18.64 -1.78
CA VAL A 150 -4.72 -19.48 -1.04
C VAL A 150 -5.25 -19.80 0.37
N ALA A 151 -5.72 -18.79 1.09
CA ALA A 151 -6.30 -19.01 2.41
C ALA A 151 -7.52 -19.93 2.35
N SER A 152 -8.36 -19.80 1.32
CA SER A 152 -9.54 -20.66 1.12
C SER A 152 -9.18 -22.12 0.94
N GLU A 153 -8.15 -22.39 0.15
CA GLU A 153 -7.65 -23.75 -0.11
C GLU A 153 -7.13 -24.39 1.18
N ILE A 154 -6.40 -23.64 2.00
CA ILE A 154 -5.90 -24.10 3.31
C ILE A 154 -7.07 -24.44 4.27
N PHE A 155 -8.15 -23.64 4.25
CA PHE A 155 -9.34 -23.92 5.07
C PHE A 155 -10.29 -24.97 4.47
N GLY A 156 -9.98 -25.52 3.30
CA GLY A 156 -10.83 -26.48 2.62
C GLY A 156 -12.15 -25.90 2.09
N VAL A 157 -12.22 -24.57 1.91
CA VAL A 157 -13.39 -23.87 1.38
C VAL A 157 -13.12 -23.52 -0.09
N SER A 158 -14.14 -23.74 -0.94
CA SER A 158 -13.98 -23.42 -2.37
C SER A 158 -13.74 -21.92 -2.60
N TYR A 159 -12.70 -21.58 -3.33
CA TYR A 159 -12.41 -20.20 -3.72
C TYR A 159 -13.53 -19.59 -4.60
N LEU A 160 -14.34 -20.41 -5.29
CA LEU A 160 -15.51 -19.96 -6.03
C LEU A 160 -16.61 -19.41 -5.12
N VAL A 161 -16.55 -19.66 -3.81
CA VAL A 161 -17.45 -19.09 -2.80
C VAL A 161 -16.78 -17.93 -2.07
N THR A 162 -15.53 -18.10 -1.66
CA THR A 162 -14.83 -17.10 -0.82
C THR A 162 -14.43 -15.84 -1.59
N ILE A 163 -14.04 -15.95 -2.88
CA ILE A 163 -13.72 -14.76 -3.69
C ILE A 163 -14.95 -13.86 -3.90
N PRO A 164 -16.15 -14.37 -4.30
CA PRO A 164 -17.36 -13.55 -4.34
C PRO A 164 -17.74 -12.94 -2.99
N LEU A 165 -17.56 -13.66 -1.88
CA LEU A 165 -17.82 -13.14 -0.53
C LEU A 165 -16.83 -12.02 -0.17
N ALA A 166 -15.53 -12.19 -0.46
CA ALA A 166 -14.51 -11.18 -0.26
C ALA A 166 -14.79 -9.93 -1.13
N PHE A 167 -15.14 -10.12 -2.40
CA PHE A 167 -15.55 -9.02 -3.28
C PHE A 167 -16.76 -8.26 -2.72
N ALA A 168 -17.80 -8.97 -2.28
CA ALA A 168 -19.00 -8.36 -1.69
C ALA A 168 -18.65 -7.62 -0.38
N PHE A 169 -17.76 -8.16 0.44
CA PHE A 169 -17.29 -7.53 1.67
C PHE A 169 -16.50 -6.24 1.37
N VAL A 170 -15.48 -6.31 0.52
CA VAL A 170 -14.62 -5.17 0.13
C VAL A 170 -15.46 -4.03 -0.44
N THR A 171 -16.32 -4.35 -1.41
CA THR A 171 -17.18 -3.34 -2.06
C THR A 171 -18.27 -2.85 -1.12
N GLY A 172 -18.79 -3.69 -0.25
CA GLY A 172 -19.75 -3.32 0.78
C GLY A 172 -19.16 -2.33 1.79
N VAL A 173 -17.93 -2.56 2.24
CA VAL A 173 -17.21 -1.65 3.13
C VAL A 173 -17.02 -0.28 2.49
N LEU A 174 -16.64 -0.23 1.20
CA LEU A 174 -16.46 1.04 0.47
C LEU A 174 -17.79 1.78 0.24
N VAL A 175 -18.84 1.07 -0.14
CA VAL A 175 -20.10 1.66 -0.65
C VAL A 175 -21.05 2.06 0.49
N PHE A 176 -21.09 1.32 1.58
CA PHE A 176 -22.10 1.49 2.64
C PHE A 176 -21.56 2.17 3.90
N LEU A 177 -20.24 2.21 4.11
CA LEU A 177 -19.68 2.82 5.30
C LEU A 177 -19.25 4.27 5.03
N LYS A 178 -19.53 5.16 5.98
CA LYS A 178 -19.00 6.53 5.98
C LYS A 178 -17.52 6.53 6.38
N TYR A 179 -16.77 7.56 5.97
CA TYR A 179 -15.33 7.66 6.11
C TYR A 179 -14.81 7.23 7.50
N TYR A 180 -15.38 7.76 8.57
CA TYR A 180 -14.92 7.45 9.92
C TYR A 180 -15.16 6.01 10.34
N THR A 181 -16.29 5.41 9.97
CA THR A 181 -16.59 3.99 10.23
C THR A 181 -15.75 3.10 9.33
N TRP A 182 -15.64 3.46 8.05
CA TRP A 182 -14.80 2.80 7.08
C TRP A 182 -13.33 2.74 7.55
N GLU A 183 -12.76 3.88 7.94
CA GLU A 183 -11.38 3.96 8.43
C GLU A 183 -11.15 3.08 9.67
N ARG A 184 -12.10 3.04 10.60
CA ARG A 184 -12.01 2.20 11.80
C ARG A 184 -12.11 0.72 11.51
N VAL A 185 -13.03 0.31 10.63
CA VAL A 185 -13.16 -1.07 10.19
C VAL A 185 -11.87 -1.49 9.49
N ALA A 186 -11.34 -0.67 8.60
CA ALA A 186 -10.09 -0.92 7.92
C ALA A 186 -8.90 -1.03 8.89
N LEU A 187 -8.77 -0.11 9.87
CA LEU A 187 -7.72 -0.18 10.89
C LEU A 187 -7.86 -1.39 11.82
N PHE A 188 -9.10 -1.80 12.13
CA PHE A 188 -9.34 -3.00 12.93
C PHE A 188 -8.88 -4.26 12.21
N ILE A 189 -9.20 -4.37 10.91
CA ILE A 189 -8.72 -5.46 10.06
C ILE A 189 -7.19 -5.39 9.98
N ALA A 190 -6.61 -4.24 9.61
CA ALA A 190 -5.18 -4.05 9.46
C ALA A 190 -4.35 -4.34 10.73
N ALA A 191 -4.94 -4.20 11.91
CA ALA A 191 -4.27 -4.56 13.16
C ALA A 191 -3.97 -6.06 13.27
N PHE A 192 -4.70 -6.90 12.55
CA PHE A 192 -4.45 -8.34 12.55
C PHE A 192 -3.17 -8.71 11.81
N ASN A 193 -2.66 -7.86 10.90
CA ASN A 193 -1.34 -8.01 10.29
C ASN A 193 -0.22 -8.21 11.33
N LEU A 194 -0.37 -7.65 12.52
CA LEU A 194 0.59 -7.82 13.60
C LEU A 194 0.70 -9.28 14.10
N VAL A 195 -0.18 -10.19 13.67
CA VAL A 195 -0.12 -11.62 14.01
C VAL A 195 1.16 -12.30 13.53
N PHE A 196 1.76 -11.79 12.45
CA PHE A 196 3.03 -12.32 11.96
C PHE A 196 4.19 -12.12 12.93
N LEU A 197 4.14 -11.09 13.80
CA LEU A 197 5.15 -10.87 14.82
C LEU A 197 5.19 -11.98 15.90
N PRO A 198 4.09 -12.29 16.62
CA PRO A 198 4.12 -13.42 17.55
C PRO A 198 4.39 -14.76 16.83
N LEU A 199 3.95 -14.94 15.60
CA LEU A 199 4.24 -16.13 14.83
C LEU A 199 5.75 -16.29 14.59
N ALA A 200 6.46 -15.23 14.20
CA ALA A 200 7.90 -15.23 14.05
C ALA A 200 8.64 -15.42 15.38
N LEU A 201 8.18 -14.79 16.47
CA LEU A 201 8.80 -14.94 17.79
C LEU A 201 8.66 -16.35 18.35
N LEU A 202 7.49 -16.97 18.19
CA LEU A 202 7.22 -18.34 18.62
C LEU A 202 7.96 -19.40 17.78
N SER A 203 8.45 -19.03 16.62
CA SER A 203 9.29 -19.88 15.78
C SER A 203 10.74 -20.00 16.27
N HIS A 204 11.09 -19.36 17.40
CA HIS A 204 12.43 -19.37 18.01
C HIS A 204 13.54 -19.00 17.04
N PRO A 205 13.52 -17.81 16.42
CA PRO A 205 14.50 -17.41 15.42
C PRO A 205 15.92 -17.30 15.99
N ASN A 206 16.91 -17.56 15.15
CA ASN A 206 18.31 -17.42 15.53
C ASN A 206 18.74 -15.95 15.61
N TRP A 207 18.53 -15.32 16.78
CA TRP A 207 18.83 -13.91 17.00
C TRP A 207 20.30 -13.54 16.79
N ALA A 208 21.23 -14.50 17.02
CA ALA A 208 22.66 -14.26 16.79
C ALA A 208 22.94 -14.09 15.29
N VAL A 209 22.38 -14.95 14.44
CA VAL A 209 22.51 -14.84 13.00
C VAL A 209 21.83 -13.56 12.49
N ILE A 210 20.59 -13.29 12.93
CA ILE A 210 19.90 -12.05 12.56
C ILE A 210 20.73 -10.82 12.93
N GLY A 211 21.29 -10.76 14.14
CA GLY A 211 22.17 -9.67 14.56
C GLY A 211 23.40 -9.52 13.67
N GLN A 212 23.99 -10.62 13.23
CA GLN A 212 25.14 -10.61 12.31
C GLN A 212 24.79 -10.03 10.92
N THR A 213 23.56 -10.23 10.43
CA THR A 213 23.13 -9.65 9.14
C THR A 213 23.12 -8.12 9.19
N PHE A 214 22.77 -7.51 10.33
CA PHE A 214 22.75 -6.04 10.47
C PHE A 214 24.13 -5.39 10.43
N ILE A 215 25.18 -6.13 10.83
CA ILE A 215 26.57 -5.63 10.81
C ILE A 215 27.38 -6.15 9.62
N GLY A 216 26.74 -6.88 8.70
CA GLY A 216 27.38 -7.45 7.51
C GLY A 216 28.38 -8.59 7.81
N ALA A 217 28.30 -9.20 9.02
CA ALA A 217 29.20 -10.28 9.40
C ALA A 217 28.80 -11.64 8.82
N SER A 218 27.53 -11.80 8.39
CA SER A 218 27.02 -12.99 7.74
C SER A 218 25.77 -12.67 6.92
N GLY A 219 25.37 -13.57 6.03
CA GLY A 219 24.09 -13.50 5.30
C GLY A 219 24.05 -12.44 4.17
N TRP A 220 25.19 -11.84 3.79
CA TRP A 220 25.26 -10.89 2.68
C TRP A 220 25.72 -11.54 1.37
N GLU A 221 26.01 -12.83 1.41
CA GLU A 221 26.31 -13.59 0.21
C GLU A 221 25.04 -13.76 -0.62
N VAL A 222 25.14 -13.45 -1.91
CA VAL A 222 24.05 -13.60 -2.87
C VAL A 222 24.39 -14.77 -3.79
N PRO A 223 23.75 -15.93 -3.63
CA PRO A 223 23.94 -17.04 -4.52
C PRO A 223 23.66 -16.65 -5.99
N GLY A 224 24.62 -16.90 -6.87
CA GLY A 224 24.54 -16.47 -8.26
C GLY A 224 24.91 -15.02 -8.52
N GLY A 225 25.25 -14.26 -7.47
CA GLY A 225 25.63 -12.83 -7.55
C GLY A 225 24.44 -11.88 -7.59
N VAL A 226 24.74 -10.59 -7.39
CA VAL A 226 23.74 -9.49 -7.33
C VAL A 226 23.07 -9.19 -8.68
N LEU A 227 23.57 -9.73 -9.77
CA LEU A 227 22.98 -9.63 -11.11
C LEU A 227 22.18 -10.88 -11.51
N SER A 228 22.06 -11.88 -10.62
CA SER A 228 21.22 -13.05 -10.91
C SER A 228 19.75 -12.66 -11.06
N GLY A 229 19.05 -13.29 -12.01
CA GLY A 229 17.62 -13.02 -12.26
C GLY A 229 16.78 -13.20 -10.98
N THR A 230 17.07 -14.23 -10.17
CA THR A 230 16.37 -14.49 -8.90
C THR A 230 16.57 -13.35 -7.89
N PHE A 231 17.78 -12.82 -7.78
CA PHE A 231 18.03 -11.68 -6.89
C PHE A 231 17.33 -10.41 -7.37
N LEU A 232 17.46 -10.12 -8.67
CA LEU A 232 16.86 -8.92 -9.26
C LEU A 232 15.33 -8.91 -9.18
N ILE A 233 14.67 -10.06 -9.43
CA ILE A 233 13.21 -10.16 -9.30
C ILE A 233 12.77 -9.98 -7.86
N LEU A 234 13.42 -10.61 -6.87
CA LEU A 234 13.04 -10.47 -5.46
C LEU A 234 13.36 -9.08 -4.89
N VAL A 235 14.48 -8.47 -5.27
CA VAL A 235 14.75 -7.07 -4.90
C VAL A 235 13.67 -6.16 -5.50
N SER A 236 13.39 -6.27 -6.80
CA SER A 236 12.35 -5.47 -7.45
C SER A 236 10.97 -5.72 -6.81
N ALA A 237 10.61 -6.97 -6.53
CA ALA A 237 9.34 -7.29 -5.88
C ALA A 237 9.24 -6.72 -4.47
N ASN A 238 10.31 -6.78 -3.65
CA ASN A 238 10.34 -6.15 -2.32
C ASN A 238 10.21 -4.62 -2.40
N PHE A 239 10.78 -3.97 -3.43
CA PHE A 239 10.51 -2.56 -3.69
C PHE A 239 9.06 -2.32 -4.08
N GLY A 240 8.51 -3.12 -5.00
CA GLY A 240 7.15 -2.97 -5.53
C GLY A 240 6.07 -3.14 -4.49
N THR A 241 6.26 -4.08 -3.56
CA THR A 241 5.33 -4.25 -2.44
C THR A 241 5.46 -3.15 -1.39
N THR A 242 6.65 -2.56 -1.17
CA THR A 242 6.86 -1.52 -0.15
C THR A 242 6.43 -0.12 -0.64
N ILE A 243 6.52 0.16 -1.93
CA ILE A 243 6.14 1.45 -2.53
C ILE A 243 5.41 1.22 -3.85
N ALA A 244 4.09 1.34 -3.81
CA ALA A 244 3.22 1.18 -4.98
C ALA A 244 2.48 2.50 -5.33
N PRO A 245 2.13 2.72 -6.60
CA PRO A 245 1.44 3.95 -7.03
C PRO A 245 0.15 4.24 -6.24
N TRP A 246 -0.65 3.21 -5.94
CA TRP A 246 -1.92 3.36 -5.24
C TRP A 246 -1.80 4.10 -3.90
N GLN A 247 -0.70 3.89 -3.19
CA GLN A 247 -0.46 4.47 -1.87
C GLN A 247 -0.41 6.00 -1.91
N LEU A 248 0.20 6.57 -2.96
CA LEU A 248 0.33 8.02 -3.12
C LEU A 248 -1.04 8.68 -3.26
N PHE A 249 -1.86 8.13 -4.15
CA PHE A 249 -3.20 8.62 -4.40
C PHE A 249 -4.10 8.40 -3.18
N PHE A 250 -4.06 7.21 -2.61
CA PHE A 250 -4.82 6.83 -1.42
C PHE A 250 -4.54 7.78 -0.25
N GLN A 251 -3.29 7.94 0.14
CA GLN A 251 -2.95 8.72 1.32
C GLN A 251 -3.30 10.19 1.16
N GLN A 252 -3.00 10.77 -0.01
CA GLN A 252 -3.35 12.17 -0.27
C GLN A 252 -4.87 12.37 -0.24
N SER A 253 -5.65 11.49 -0.87
CA SER A 253 -7.13 11.56 -0.86
C SER A 253 -7.70 11.36 0.55
N CYS A 254 -7.15 10.45 1.35
CA CYS A 254 -7.52 10.28 2.76
C CYS A 254 -7.25 11.55 3.59
N VAL A 255 -6.10 12.21 3.39
CA VAL A 255 -5.77 13.48 4.06
C VAL A 255 -6.80 14.55 3.71
N VAL A 256 -7.22 14.61 2.45
CA VAL A 256 -8.23 15.57 1.97
C VAL A 256 -9.61 15.21 2.49
N ASP A 257 -10.04 13.96 2.39
CA ASP A 257 -11.39 13.52 2.78
C ASP A 257 -11.60 13.59 4.30
N LYS A 258 -10.58 13.25 5.08
CA LYS A 258 -10.54 13.47 6.54
C LYS A 258 -10.50 14.95 6.92
N GLY A 259 -10.15 15.84 5.99
CA GLY A 259 -10.08 17.28 6.20
C GLY A 259 -8.89 17.71 7.06
N LEU A 260 -7.76 17.02 6.97
CA LEU A 260 -6.51 17.39 7.64
C LEU A 260 -5.94 18.68 7.03
N LEU A 261 -5.33 19.50 7.87
CA LEU A 261 -4.81 20.83 7.52
C LEU A 261 -3.31 20.90 7.81
N VAL A 262 -2.66 21.98 7.38
CA VAL A 262 -1.24 22.26 7.63
C VAL A 262 -0.86 22.09 9.12
N LYS A 263 -1.71 22.55 10.05
CA LYS A 263 -1.52 22.37 11.50
C LYS A 263 -1.49 20.91 11.97
N ASP A 264 -2.03 20.00 11.16
CA ASP A 264 -2.14 18.57 11.49
C ASP A 264 -0.97 17.74 10.92
N ILE A 265 -0.14 18.32 10.03
CA ILE A 265 1.00 17.65 9.37
C ILE A 265 1.92 16.94 10.40
N LYS A 266 2.21 17.61 11.53
CA LYS A 266 3.07 17.02 12.57
C LYS A 266 2.47 15.77 13.21
N ALA A 267 1.15 15.74 13.38
CA ALA A 267 0.43 14.58 13.91
C ALA A 267 0.36 13.46 12.85
N SER A 268 0.08 13.82 11.60
CA SER A 268 0.02 12.87 10.47
C SER A 268 1.38 12.23 10.19
N ARG A 269 2.50 12.96 10.36
CA ARG A 269 3.85 12.37 10.27
C ARG A 269 4.13 11.34 11.36
N ARG A 270 3.58 11.51 12.58
CA ARG A 270 3.70 10.54 13.66
C ARG A 270 2.86 9.29 13.38
N ASP A 271 1.65 9.50 12.89
CA ASP A 271 0.75 8.46 12.41
C ASP A 271 1.42 7.61 11.32
N LEU A 272 1.98 8.27 10.30
CA LEU A 272 2.75 7.63 9.25
C LEU A 272 3.97 6.85 9.79
N MET A 273 4.74 7.44 10.70
CA MET A 273 5.91 6.77 11.29
C MET A 273 5.52 5.49 12.03
N LEU A 274 4.40 5.51 12.78
CA LEU A 274 3.88 4.32 13.44
C LEU A 274 3.50 3.24 12.43
N GLY A 275 2.86 3.64 11.32
CA GLY A 275 2.52 2.74 10.22
C GLY A 275 3.77 2.12 9.57
N VAL A 276 4.76 2.93 9.24
CA VAL A 276 6.03 2.49 8.64
C VAL A 276 6.77 1.50 9.54
N VAL A 277 6.84 1.77 10.84
CA VAL A 277 7.46 0.84 11.80
C VAL A 277 6.66 -0.47 11.88
N GLY A 278 5.32 -0.39 11.92
CA GLY A 278 4.45 -1.56 11.92
C GLY A 278 4.64 -2.42 10.67
N MET A 279 4.65 -1.80 9.50
CA MET A 279 4.90 -2.44 8.20
C MET A 279 6.26 -3.15 8.19
N ALA A 280 7.34 -2.45 8.56
CA ALA A 280 8.68 -3.04 8.57
C ALA A 280 8.81 -4.22 9.55
N VAL A 281 8.19 -4.11 10.72
CA VAL A 281 8.18 -5.21 11.72
C VAL A 281 7.46 -6.44 11.16
N VAL A 282 6.32 -6.28 10.51
CA VAL A 282 5.58 -7.38 9.89
C VAL A 282 6.39 -8.02 8.77
N ALA A 283 6.93 -7.22 7.84
CA ALA A 283 7.75 -7.70 6.74
C ALA A 283 8.98 -8.48 7.21
N ILE A 284 9.72 -7.92 8.17
CA ILE A 284 10.89 -8.62 8.79
C ILE A 284 10.44 -9.91 9.48
N SER A 285 9.30 -9.91 10.17
CA SER A 285 8.77 -11.11 10.84
C SER A 285 8.50 -12.25 9.86
N ILE A 286 7.92 -11.94 8.69
CA ILE A 286 7.63 -12.92 7.65
C ILE A 286 8.94 -13.45 7.02
N ILE A 287 9.88 -12.55 6.69
CA ILE A 287 11.21 -12.95 6.16
C ILE A 287 11.94 -13.86 7.15
N VAL A 288 11.92 -13.51 8.44
CA VAL A 288 12.58 -14.30 9.51
C VAL A 288 11.91 -15.67 9.65
N LEU A 289 10.58 -15.74 9.69
CA LEU A 289 9.86 -17.01 9.78
C LEU A 289 10.20 -17.94 8.61
N ALA A 290 10.08 -17.43 7.40
CA ALA A 290 10.35 -18.19 6.19
C ALA A 290 11.85 -18.54 6.05
N GLY A 291 12.74 -17.60 6.35
CA GLY A 291 14.17 -17.80 6.29
C GLY A 291 14.69 -18.83 7.30
N GLN A 292 14.05 -18.95 8.47
CA GLN A 292 14.41 -19.90 9.49
C GLN A 292 13.98 -21.34 9.15
N TYR A 293 12.84 -21.51 8.49
CA TYR A 293 12.24 -22.83 8.33
C TYR A 293 12.11 -23.34 6.90
N LEU A 294 12.12 -22.44 5.91
CA LEU A 294 11.90 -22.81 4.52
C LEU A 294 13.19 -22.80 3.69
N HIS A 295 14.22 -22.10 4.16
CA HIS A 295 15.45 -21.91 3.37
C HIS A 295 16.18 -23.22 3.05
N ASP A 296 16.21 -24.14 3.99
CA ASP A 296 16.91 -25.43 3.85
C ASP A 296 16.10 -26.49 3.06
N LEU A 297 14.89 -26.14 2.60
CA LEU A 297 14.08 -27.06 1.79
C LEU A 297 14.68 -27.22 0.38
N PRO A 298 14.63 -28.42 -0.22
CA PRO A 298 15.23 -28.70 -1.53
C PRO A 298 14.71 -27.81 -2.68
N ASN A 299 13.50 -27.26 -2.52
CA ASN A 299 12.81 -26.41 -3.50
C ASN A 299 12.52 -25.00 -2.98
N ALA A 300 13.28 -24.51 -2.00
CA ALA A 300 13.04 -23.24 -1.32
C ALA A 300 12.88 -22.06 -2.28
N SER A 301 13.69 -21.98 -3.35
CA SER A 301 13.65 -20.88 -4.33
C SER A 301 12.52 -20.98 -5.35
N SER A 302 11.76 -22.08 -5.35
CA SER A 302 10.65 -22.33 -6.29
C SER A 302 9.32 -22.55 -5.59
N LEU A 303 9.22 -22.18 -4.30
CA LEU A 303 7.97 -22.26 -3.56
C LEU A 303 6.98 -21.21 -4.11
N ASP A 304 5.84 -21.69 -4.56
CA ASP A 304 4.70 -20.88 -4.95
C ASP A 304 3.86 -20.46 -3.72
N ASP A 305 2.85 -19.64 -3.94
CA ASP A 305 2.07 -18.99 -2.89
C ASP A 305 1.39 -19.99 -1.92
N ASP A 306 0.78 -21.05 -2.45
CA ASP A 306 0.15 -22.13 -1.67
C ASP A 306 1.19 -23.05 -1.04
N THR A 307 2.26 -23.36 -1.77
CA THR A 307 3.32 -24.25 -1.29
C THR A 307 4.12 -23.63 -0.14
N VAL A 308 4.31 -22.30 -0.12
CA VAL A 308 4.89 -21.58 1.02
C VAL A 308 4.07 -21.82 2.28
N VAL A 309 2.73 -21.66 2.21
CA VAL A 309 1.85 -21.83 3.37
C VAL A 309 1.84 -23.28 3.85
N HIS A 310 1.78 -24.24 2.94
CA HIS A 310 1.87 -25.66 3.27
C HIS A 310 3.24 -26.04 3.87
N ALA A 311 4.34 -25.47 3.35
CA ALA A 311 5.68 -25.68 3.89
C ALA A 311 5.79 -25.18 5.35
N ILE A 312 5.16 -24.05 5.70
CA ILE A 312 5.05 -23.59 7.08
C ILE A 312 4.30 -24.63 7.94
N GLY A 313 3.24 -25.23 7.41
CA GLY A 313 2.49 -26.27 8.10
C GLY A 313 3.32 -27.53 8.41
N THR A 314 4.18 -27.94 7.50
CA THR A 314 5.03 -29.12 7.65
C THR A 314 6.26 -28.88 8.51
N THR A 315 6.83 -27.67 8.50
CA THR A 315 8.08 -27.35 9.21
C THR A 315 7.84 -26.73 10.59
N VAL A 316 6.87 -25.82 10.71
CA VAL A 316 6.57 -25.10 11.97
C VAL A 316 5.38 -25.74 12.71
N GLY A 317 4.39 -26.24 11.95
CA GLY A 317 3.22 -26.94 12.46
C GLY A 317 1.89 -26.39 11.94
N GLN A 318 0.82 -27.19 12.06
CA GLN A 318 -0.51 -26.87 11.53
C GLN A 318 -1.10 -25.59 12.11
N GLY A 319 -0.85 -25.30 13.41
CA GLY A 319 -1.28 -24.06 14.03
C GLY A 319 -0.65 -22.82 13.38
N ALA A 320 0.62 -22.88 13.03
CA ALA A 320 1.34 -21.81 12.34
C ALA A 320 0.78 -21.61 10.92
N MET A 321 0.49 -22.68 10.21
CA MET A 321 -0.15 -22.63 8.88
C MET A 321 -1.50 -21.91 8.93
N ILE A 322 -2.36 -22.26 9.88
CA ILE A 322 -3.69 -21.65 10.04
C ILE A 322 -3.54 -20.15 10.35
N VAL A 323 -2.64 -19.78 11.26
CA VAL A 323 -2.41 -18.39 11.64
C VAL A 323 -1.84 -17.60 10.46
N PHE A 324 -0.90 -18.18 9.70
CA PHE A 324 -0.34 -17.55 8.52
C PHE A 324 -1.41 -17.35 7.43
N ALA A 325 -2.24 -18.36 7.17
CA ALA A 325 -3.35 -18.28 6.21
C ALA A 325 -4.40 -17.24 6.61
N LEU A 326 -4.71 -17.10 7.92
CA LEU A 326 -5.58 -16.04 8.43
C LEU A 326 -4.96 -14.65 8.23
N GLY A 327 -3.65 -14.50 8.48
CA GLY A 327 -2.92 -13.28 8.21
C GLY A 327 -2.91 -12.92 6.72
N LEU A 328 -2.72 -13.90 5.85
CA LEU A 328 -2.76 -13.73 4.41
C LEU A 328 -4.14 -13.31 3.90
N LEU A 329 -5.20 -13.94 4.42
CA LEU A 329 -6.60 -13.56 4.12
C LEU A 329 -6.88 -12.12 4.53
N GLU A 330 -6.49 -11.76 5.74
CA GLU A 330 -6.68 -10.41 6.26
C GLU A 330 -5.90 -9.39 5.44
N ALA A 331 -4.62 -9.67 5.13
CA ALA A 331 -3.76 -8.82 4.31
C ALA A 331 -4.41 -8.53 2.94
N GLY A 332 -4.93 -9.57 2.29
CA GLY A 332 -5.67 -9.41 1.03
C GLY A 332 -6.95 -8.57 1.17
N LEU A 333 -7.71 -8.77 2.24
CA LEU A 333 -8.95 -8.00 2.46
C LEU A 333 -8.69 -6.53 2.73
N ILE A 334 -7.71 -6.20 3.59
CA ILE A 334 -7.42 -4.79 3.90
C ILE A 334 -6.84 -4.07 2.69
N ALA A 335 -5.90 -4.68 1.97
CA ALA A 335 -5.32 -4.10 0.78
C ALA A 335 -6.37 -3.92 -0.33
N ALA A 336 -7.24 -4.90 -0.56
CA ALA A 336 -8.34 -4.76 -1.51
C ALA A 336 -9.26 -3.58 -1.15
N ILE A 337 -9.58 -3.34 0.13
CA ILE A 337 -10.38 -2.19 0.57
C ILE A 337 -9.69 -0.87 0.22
N VAL A 338 -8.39 -0.72 0.56
CA VAL A 338 -7.68 0.55 0.36
C VAL A 338 -7.33 0.81 -1.10
N VAL A 339 -6.99 -0.22 -1.89
CA VAL A 339 -6.72 -0.10 -3.33
C VAL A 339 -7.99 0.24 -4.11
N THR A 340 -9.12 -0.41 -3.77
CA THR A 340 -10.43 -0.07 -4.37
C THR A 340 -10.81 1.38 -4.05
N ALA A 341 -10.60 1.83 -2.81
CA ALA A 341 -10.84 3.22 -2.41
C ALA A 341 -9.91 4.20 -3.15
N SER A 342 -8.61 3.86 -3.30
CA SER A 342 -7.63 4.65 -4.08
C SER A 342 -8.12 4.88 -5.51
N THR A 343 -8.59 3.81 -6.17
CA THR A 343 -9.17 3.88 -7.51
C THR A 343 -10.40 4.80 -7.56
N ALA A 344 -11.30 4.67 -6.58
CA ALA A 344 -12.50 5.50 -6.51
C ALA A 344 -12.17 6.98 -6.38
N TRP A 345 -11.27 7.35 -5.44
CA TRP A 345 -10.85 8.74 -5.28
C TRP A 345 -10.17 9.28 -6.53
N ALA A 346 -9.21 8.55 -7.10
CA ALA A 346 -8.46 9.02 -8.27
C ALA A 346 -9.36 9.28 -9.48
N ILE A 347 -10.30 8.38 -9.76
CA ILE A 347 -11.27 8.56 -10.86
C ILE A 347 -12.22 9.73 -10.55
N GLY A 348 -12.75 9.80 -9.32
CA GLY A 348 -13.62 10.89 -8.90
C GLY A 348 -12.93 12.26 -8.97
N GLU A 349 -11.63 12.32 -8.66
CA GLU A 349 -10.79 13.51 -8.76
C GLU A 349 -10.56 13.94 -10.21
N ALA A 350 -10.25 13.00 -11.08
CA ALA A 350 -9.99 13.26 -12.49
C ALA A 350 -11.25 13.69 -13.25
N LEU A 351 -12.39 13.09 -12.93
CA LEU A 351 -13.69 13.42 -13.53
C LEU A 351 -14.37 14.65 -12.90
N ASP A 352 -13.79 15.21 -11.85
CA ASP A 352 -14.34 16.33 -11.06
C ASP A 352 -15.80 16.10 -10.61
N VAL A 353 -16.07 14.85 -10.18
CA VAL A 353 -17.38 14.47 -9.62
C VAL A 353 -17.34 14.49 -8.09
N PRO A 354 -18.49 14.44 -7.39
CA PRO A 354 -18.53 14.28 -5.95
C PRO A 354 -17.74 13.05 -5.50
N ARG A 355 -16.66 13.26 -4.74
CA ARG A 355 -15.65 12.27 -4.39
C ARG A 355 -15.42 12.23 -2.89
N SER A 356 -16.20 11.45 -2.21
CA SER A 356 -16.02 11.13 -0.79
C SER A 356 -16.82 9.89 -0.48
N VAL A 357 -16.27 9.01 0.34
CA VAL A 357 -17.02 7.86 0.87
C VAL A 357 -18.19 8.29 1.77
N ASN A 358 -18.30 9.57 2.11
CA ASN A 358 -19.46 10.14 2.81
C ASN A 358 -20.64 10.46 1.88
N VAL A 359 -20.44 10.48 0.55
CA VAL A 359 -21.48 10.75 -0.44
C VAL A 359 -22.18 9.46 -0.81
N SER A 360 -23.51 9.48 -0.93
CA SER A 360 -24.27 8.28 -1.26
C SER A 360 -23.98 7.79 -2.69
N PRO A 361 -23.97 6.46 -2.93
CA PRO A 361 -23.70 5.87 -4.25
C PRO A 361 -24.62 6.35 -5.35
N ARG A 362 -25.89 6.64 -5.02
CA ARG A 362 -26.89 7.16 -5.99
C ARG A 362 -26.52 8.53 -6.55
N ARG A 363 -25.75 9.34 -5.80
CA ARG A 363 -25.35 10.70 -6.20
C ARG A 363 -23.95 10.74 -6.80
N SER A 364 -23.15 9.71 -6.59
CA SER A 364 -21.78 9.63 -7.10
C SER A 364 -21.46 8.28 -7.72
N ILE A 365 -22.27 7.86 -8.68
CA ILE A 365 -22.08 6.57 -9.35
C ILE A 365 -20.71 6.50 -10.05
N TYR A 366 -20.24 7.60 -10.64
CA TYR A 366 -18.94 7.68 -11.32
C TYR A 366 -17.74 7.62 -10.37
N PHE A 367 -17.95 7.80 -9.07
CA PHE A 367 -16.94 7.57 -8.05
C PHE A 367 -16.85 6.08 -7.68
N TYR A 368 -18.01 5.42 -7.47
CA TYR A 368 -18.03 4.04 -6.98
C TYR A 368 -17.94 2.99 -8.10
N ALA A 369 -18.70 3.14 -9.17
CA ALA A 369 -18.85 2.09 -10.17
C ALA A 369 -17.54 1.68 -10.86
N PRO A 370 -16.65 2.59 -11.29
CA PRO A 370 -15.40 2.18 -11.95
C PRO A 370 -14.49 1.39 -11.00
N ALA A 371 -14.41 1.80 -9.73
CA ALA A 371 -13.61 1.10 -8.71
C ALA A 371 -14.16 -0.31 -8.43
N VAL A 372 -15.48 -0.41 -8.25
CA VAL A 372 -16.17 -1.72 -8.08
C VAL A 372 -15.98 -2.60 -9.32
N CYS A 373 -16.04 -2.05 -10.53
CA CYS A 373 -15.79 -2.79 -11.77
C CYS A 373 -14.34 -3.30 -11.82
N GLY A 374 -13.36 -2.48 -11.48
CA GLY A 374 -11.95 -2.90 -11.43
C GLY A 374 -11.73 -4.04 -10.42
N THR A 375 -12.32 -3.94 -9.23
CA THR A 375 -12.28 -4.98 -8.21
C THR A 375 -13.01 -6.25 -8.68
N ALA A 376 -14.13 -6.13 -9.40
CA ALA A 376 -14.85 -7.28 -9.97
C ALA A 376 -14.03 -8.00 -11.05
N ILE A 377 -13.31 -7.24 -11.91
CA ILE A 377 -12.41 -7.81 -12.92
C ILE A 377 -11.30 -8.62 -12.24
N ALA A 378 -10.65 -8.05 -11.22
CA ALA A 378 -9.59 -8.74 -10.47
C ALA A 378 -10.14 -10.02 -9.81
N ALA A 379 -11.26 -9.95 -9.10
CA ALA A 379 -11.89 -11.09 -8.47
C ALA A 379 -12.28 -12.19 -9.49
N ALA A 380 -12.90 -11.81 -10.61
CA ALA A 380 -13.32 -12.73 -11.66
C ALA A 380 -12.12 -13.45 -12.32
N THR A 381 -10.99 -12.76 -12.49
CA THR A 381 -9.76 -13.37 -13.02
C THR A 381 -9.27 -14.50 -12.12
N LEU A 382 -9.32 -14.32 -10.80
CA LEU A 382 -8.88 -15.34 -9.83
C LEU A 382 -9.89 -16.48 -9.64
N MET A 383 -11.09 -16.37 -10.18
CA MET A 383 -12.06 -17.49 -10.25
C MET A 383 -11.82 -18.41 -11.45
N LEU A 384 -10.98 -18.01 -12.41
CA LEU A 384 -10.62 -18.86 -13.54
C LEU A 384 -9.80 -20.07 -13.08
N PRO A 385 -9.98 -21.26 -13.70
CA PRO A 385 -9.15 -22.41 -13.42
C PRO A 385 -7.73 -22.20 -13.92
N ASN A 386 -6.76 -22.86 -13.25
CA ASN A 386 -5.35 -22.92 -13.66
C ASN A 386 -4.66 -21.54 -13.80
N VAL A 387 -5.05 -20.54 -13.03
CA VAL A 387 -4.31 -19.28 -12.95
C VAL A 387 -2.96 -19.54 -12.28
N PRO A 388 -1.82 -19.18 -12.90
CA PRO A 388 -0.50 -19.37 -12.30
C PRO A 388 -0.26 -18.30 -11.22
N VAL A 389 -0.81 -18.52 -10.02
CA VAL A 389 -0.89 -17.51 -8.94
C VAL A 389 0.50 -17.02 -8.51
N GLY A 390 1.50 -17.88 -8.32
CA GLY A 390 2.84 -17.50 -7.91
C GLY A 390 3.56 -16.62 -8.94
N PHE A 391 3.47 -16.99 -10.24
CA PHE A 391 4.02 -16.16 -11.31
C PHE A 391 3.30 -14.81 -11.40
N LEU A 392 1.98 -14.83 -11.26
CA LEU A 392 1.16 -13.61 -11.30
C LEU A 392 1.54 -12.67 -10.15
N ASN A 393 1.69 -13.19 -8.92
CA ASN A 393 2.06 -12.41 -7.75
C ASN A 393 3.39 -11.66 -7.96
N LEU A 394 4.48 -12.35 -8.21
CA LEU A 394 5.80 -11.73 -8.43
C LEU A 394 5.80 -10.75 -9.60
N THR A 395 5.13 -11.11 -10.71
CA THR A 395 5.04 -10.27 -11.90
C THR A 395 4.33 -8.95 -11.58
N VAL A 396 3.23 -8.98 -10.84
CA VAL A 396 2.49 -7.78 -10.45
C VAL A 396 3.35 -6.88 -9.54
N GLN A 397 4.07 -7.44 -8.57
CA GLN A 397 4.95 -6.66 -7.70
C GLN A 397 6.08 -5.98 -8.49
N VAL A 398 6.67 -6.67 -9.47
CA VAL A 398 7.66 -6.05 -10.37
C VAL A 398 7.03 -4.96 -11.24
N ILE A 399 5.83 -5.19 -11.79
CA ILE A 399 5.12 -4.19 -12.59
C ILE A 399 4.80 -2.94 -11.76
N ALA A 400 4.48 -3.08 -10.47
CA ALA A 400 4.26 -1.94 -9.57
C ALA A 400 5.50 -1.03 -9.51
N THR A 401 6.72 -1.61 -9.52
CA THR A 401 7.97 -0.80 -9.57
C THR A 401 8.16 -0.08 -10.90
N VAL A 402 7.63 -0.61 -12.01
CA VAL A 402 7.67 0.04 -13.33
C VAL A 402 6.76 1.27 -13.38
N PHE A 403 5.59 1.21 -12.74
CA PHE A 403 4.62 2.31 -12.71
C PHE A 403 4.99 3.39 -11.69
N MET A 404 5.69 3.05 -10.63
CA MET A 404 6.02 3.96 -9.53
C MET A 404 6.82 5.22 -9.94
N PRO A 405 7.84 5.18 -10.82
CA PRO A 405 8.57 6.37 -11.24
C PRO A 405 7.70 7.46 -11.86
N ALA A 406 6.68 7.11 -12.64
CA ALA A 406 5.75 8.07 -13.23
C ALA A 406 4.94 8.80 -12.14
N ALA A 407 4.36 8.07 -11.19
CA ALA A 407 3.63 8.63 -10.06
C ALA A 407 4.53 9.53 -9.18
N MET A 408 5.76 9.09 -8.89
CA MET A 408 6.74 9.87 -8.13
C MET A 408 7.17 11.15 -8.86
N LEU A 409 7.34 11.10 -10.19
CA LEU A 409 7.71 12.27 -10.97
C LEU A 409 6.67 13.39 -10.83
N PHE A 410 5.38 13.07 -11.01
CA PHE A 410 4.31 14.05 -10.81
C PHE A 410 4.28 14.58 -9.38
N LEU A 411 4.45 13.70 -8.39
CA LEU A 411 4.52 14.11 -6.98
C LEU A 411 5.67 15.10 -6.75
N LEU A 412 6.86 14.83 -7.28
CA LEU A 412 8.02 15.72 -7.16
C LEU A 412 7.81 17.06 -7.86
N MET A 413 7.23 17.04 -9.06
CA MET A 413 6.92 18.27 -9.79
C MET A 413 5.94 19.15 -9.01
N LEU A 414 4.87 18.57 -8.45
CA LEU A 414 3.89 19.29 -7.62
C LEU A 414 4.51 19.84 -6.33
N LEU A 415 5.42 19.09 -5.70
CA LEU A 415 6.07 19.49 -4.46
C LEU A 415 7.18 20.54 -4.62
N ASN A 416 7.62 20.80 -5.84
CA ASN A 416 8.55 21.88 -6.15
C ASN A 416 7.85 23.14 -6.67
N ASP A 417 6.52 23.09 -6.83
CA ASP A 417 5.72 24.22 -7.26
C ASP A 417 5.46 25.21 -6.12
N ARG A 418 6.16 26.33 -6.16
CA ARG A 418 6.04 27.38 -5.14
C ARG A 418 4.70 28.11 -5.16
N GLU A 419 4.02 28.17 -6.31
CA GLU A 419 2.68 28.77 -6.38
C GLU A 419 1.65 27.94 -5.62
N LEU A 420 1.83 26.61 -5.58
CA LEU A 420 0.95 25.69 -4.88
C LEU A 420 1.26 25.56 -3.39
N LEU A 421 2.53 25.49 -3.02
CA LEU A 421 2.98 25.07 -1.69
C LEU A 421 3.65 26.18 -0.87
N GLY A 422 3.98 27.32 -1.47
CA GLY A 422 4.65 28.41 -0.76
C GLY A 422 5.93 27.97 -0.05
N GLU A 423 5.96 28.08 1.27
CA GLU A 423 7.07 27.65 2.13
C GLU A 423 7.15 26.12 2.34
N HIS A 424 6.09 25.39 1.95
CA HIS A 424 6.00 23.92 2.13
C HIS A 424 6.59 23.11 0.98
N VAL A 425 7.32 23.73 0.05
CA VAL A 425 8.03 23.04 -1.03
C VAL A 425 9.11 22.08 -0.52
N ASN A 426 9.53 21.17 -1.37
CA ASN A 426 10.62 20.24 -1.04
C ASN A 426 11.95 20.98 -0.80
N SER A 427 12.71 20.50 0.17
CA SER A 427 14.11 20.88 0.32
C SER A 427 14.99 20.18 -0.73
N ARG A 428 16.18 20.73 -0.98
CA ARG A 428 17.17 20.12 -1.91
C ARG A 428 17.49 18.68 -1.54
N LEU A 429 17.64 18.39 -0.24
CA LEU A 429 17.92 17.04 0.24
C LEU A 429 16.76 16.07 -0.06
N ARG A 430 15.49 16.48 0.19
CA ARG A 430 14.33 15.64 -0.12
C ARG A 430 14.23 15.35 -1.62
N ASN A 431 14.48 16.34 -2.46
CA ASN A 431 14.51 16.15 -3.91
C ASN A 431 15.62 15.16 -4.30
N ALA A 432 16.84 15.33 -3.78
CA ALA A 432 17.95 14.43 -4.09
C ALA A 432 17.64 12.98 -3.67
N LEU A 433 17.08 12.78 -2.47
CA LEU A 433 16.68 11.47 -2.00
C LEU A 433 15.59 10.85 -2.87
N SER A 434 14.55 11.62 -3.20
CA SER A 434 13.44 11.11 -4.04
C SER A 434 13.89 10.80 -5.48
N ILE A 435 14.78 11.62 -6.05
CA ILE A 435 15.36 11.33 -7.36
C ILE A 435 16.25 10.08 -7.26
N GLY A 436 17.03 9.92 -6.19
CA GLY A 436 17.82 8.73 -5.95
C GLY A 436 16.96 7.45 -5.90
N VAL A 437 15.83 7.50 -5.22
CA VAL A 437 14.85 6.40 -5.20
C VAL A 437 14.34 6.08 -6.60
N MET A 438 13.92 7.09 -7.38
CA MET A 438 13.47 6.89 -8.76
C MET A 438 14.56 6.25 -9.63
N VAL A 439 15.81 6.69 -9.50
CA VAL A 439 16.95 6.13 -10.25
C VAL A 439 17.17 4.66 -9.87
N ILE A 440 17.10 4.32 -8.58
CA ILE A 440 17.23 2.93 -8.10
C ILE A 440 16.11 2.06 -8.70
N LEU A 441 14.84 2.50 -8.64
CA LEU A 441 13.71 1.77 -9.21
C LEU A 441 13.88 1.53 -10.71
N ILE A 442 14.23 2.56 -11.47
CA ILE A 442 14.47 2.46 -12.91
C ILE A 442 15.62 1.50 -13.20
N ALA A 443 16.72 1.59 -12.44
CA ALA A 443 17.89 0.73 -12.62
C ALA A 443 17.55 -0.75 -12.31
N CYS A 444 16.85 -1.04 -11.20
CA CYS A 444 16.41 -2.39 -10.85
C CYS A 444 15.52 -2.98 -11.95
N ASN A 445 14.54 -2.21 -12.44
CA ASN A 445 13.65 -2.65 -13.51
C ASN A 445 14.40 -2.88 -14.83
N ALA A 446 15.33 -2.00 -15.19
CA ALA A 446 16.14 -2.15 -16.41
C ALA A 446 17.03 -3.39 -16.33
N LEU A 447 17.71 -3.61 -15.20
CA LEU A 447 18.55 -4.78 -14.97
C LEU A 447 17.72 -6.07 -15.00
N TYR A 448 16.57 -6.09 -14.34
CA TYR A 448 15.66 -7.23 -14.39
C TYR A 448 15.17 -7.50 -15.83
N GLY A 449 14.76 -6.46 -16.56
CA GLY A 449 14.35 -6.59 -17.95
C GLY A 449 15.46 -7.14 -18.85
N ILE A 450 16.69 -6.66 -18.67
CA ILE A 450 17.88 -7.17 -19.40
C ILE A 450 18.13 -8.63 -19.04
N SER A 451 18.13 -9.00 -17.76
CA SER A 451 18.35 -10.40 -17.32
C SER A 451 17.31 -11.37 -17.86
N THR A 452 16.05 -10.89 -18.05
CA THR A 452 14.97 -11.72 -18.58
C THR A 452 15.05 -11.89 -20.09
N VAL A 453 15.37 -10.80 -20.83
CA VAL A 453 15.43 -10.83 -22.31
C VAL A 453 16.76 -11.37 -22.80
N PHE A 454 17.84 -11.16 -22.07
CA PHE A 454 19.21 -11.57 -22.42
C PHE A 454 19.87 -12.33 -21.25
N PRO A 455 19.45 -13.59 -20.97
CA PRO A 455 19.94 -14.33 -19.79
C PRO A 455 21.46 -14.52 -19.70
N ASN A 456 22.17 -14.37 -20.82
CA ASN A 456 23.61 -14.52 -20.91
C ASN A 456 24.37 -13.17 -20.99
N ALA A 457 23.70 -12.04 -20.79
CA ALA A 457 24.30 -10.71 -20.93
C ALA A 457 24.75 -10.10 -19.60
N LEU A 458 24.32 -10.64 -18.48
CA LEU A 458 24.69 -10.30 -17.12
C LEU A 458 25.30 -11.51 -16.43
#